data_fcc912a904cb0687961050ae37182af4
#
_entry.id   fcc912a904cb0687961050ae37182af4
#
_cell.length_a   1.000
_cell.length_b   1.000
_cell.length_c   1.000
_cell.angle_alpha   90.00
_cell.angle_beta   90.00
_cell.angle_gamma   90.00
#
_symmetry.space_group_name_H-M   'P 1'
#
loop_
_entity.id
_entity.type
_entity.pdbx_description
1 polymer ?
#
loop_
_entity_poly.entity_id
_entity_poly.type
_entity_poly.pdbx_seq_one_letter_code
_entity_poly.pdbx_strand_id
1 'polypeptide(L)'
;MKATRLLGSGAAAVGAGIFAYGAWSAVAWARYGHPRPDCHPHNELLDRFIPDPEVDEYHQFEVGAPAAITLAVAKGMDLQASPVIKGIFWLRAVPALLRGEPFRRQGPRGLLEETLALGFGVLAEIPDREIVVGTYTQPWHQQVTFHPLPPEQFAAFDEPGYVKILYTLAAEPLGPDRSRFVTRTRAVTTDPESRRRFRRYWAPMSAGIILIRYLSLPMVKRESERRARHPAGGQPPTDAAGEGSTTGTSPARPRGPR
;
A
#
# COMPACT_ATOMS: atom_id res chain seq x y z
N MET A 1 39.59 -5.87 -27.46
CA MET A 1 39.13 -4.47 -27.22
C MET A 1 37.66 -4.31 -26.86
N LYS A 2 36.69 -5.15 -27.32
CA LYS A 2 35.27 -5.02 -26.93
C LYS A 2 34.97 -5.47 -25.50
N ALA A 3 35.62 -6.53 -25.01
CA ALA A 3 35.38 -7.05 -23.62
C ALA A 3 35.85 -6.09 -22.51
N THR A 4 36.99 -5.39 -22.73
CA THR A 4 37.50 -4.41 -21.74
C THR A 4 36.62 -3.17 -21.62
N ARG A 5 35.96 -2.75 -22.71
CA ARG A 5 35.01 -1.63 -22.70
C ARG A 5 33.70 -2.01 -21.98
N LEU A 6 33.21 -3.25 -22.13
CA LEU A 6 32.01 -3.75 -21.42
C LEU A 6 32.25 -3.87 -19.91
N LEU A 7 33.44 -4.34 -19.48
CA LEU A 7 33.80 -4.41 -18.07
C LEU A 7 33.95 -3.01 -17.44
N GLY A 8 34.55 -2.06 -18.17
CA GLY A 8 34.66 -0.68 -17.71
C GLY A 8 33.34 0.03 -17.58
N SER A 9 32.39 -0.19 -18.50
CA SER A 9 31.06 0.37 -18.45
C SER A 9 30.23 -0.20 -17.30
N GLY A 10 30.39 -1.50 -17.00
CA GLY A 10 29.72 -2.14 -15.86
C GLY A 10 30.20 -1.60 -14.52
N ALA A 11 31.53 -1.47 -14.36
CA ALA A 11 32.13 -0.93 -13.13
C ALA A 11 31.74 0.54 -12.90
N ALA A 12 31.70 1.35 -13.97
CA ALA A 12 31.26 2.75 -13.88
C ALA A 12 29.77 2.85 -13.48
N ALA A 13 28.90 2.00 -14.03
CA ALA A 13 27.47 1.97 -13.68
C ALA A 13 27.23 1.57 -12.21
N VAL A 14 27.98 0.58 -11.71
CA VAL A 14 27.93 0.16 -10.30
C VAL A 14 28.40 1.28 -9.39
N GLY A 15 29.53 1.94 -9.74
CA GLY A 15 30.07 3.06 -8.97
C GLY A 15 29.09 4.24 -8.91
N ALA A 16 28.44 4.59 -10.03
CA ALA A 16 27.43 5.63 -10.08
C ALA A 16 26.20 5.27 -9.24
N GLY A 17 25.77 4.01 -9.24
CA GLY A 17 24.65 3.52 -8.39
C GLY A 17 24.95 3.64 -6.90
N ILE A 18 26.16 3.24 -6.48
CA ILE A 18 26.61 3.35 -5.07
C ILE A 18 26.68 4.81 -4.64
N PHE A 19 27.24 5.68 -5.51
CA PHE A 19 27.31 7.11 -5.21
C PHE A 19 25.93 7.74 -5.08
N ALA A 20 25.00 7.47 -6.01
CA ALA A 20 23.63 7.95 -5.96
C ALA A 20 22.89 7.49 -4.71
N TYR A 21 23.06 6.24 -4.31
CA TYR A 21 22.49 5.70 -3.08
C TYR A 21 23.09 6.36 -1.82
N GLY A 22 24.40 6.59 -1.79
CA GLY A 22 25.07 7.30 -0.69
C GLY A 22 24.59 8.76 -0.57
N ALA A 23 24.48 9.46 -1.70
CA ALA A 23 23.95 10.82 -1.75
C ALA A 23 22.48 10.87 -1.27
N TRP A 24 21.64 9.94 -1.73
CA TRP A 24 20.28 9.81 -1.24
C TRP A 24 20.23 9.62 0.28
N SER A 25 21.00 8.68 0.81
CA SER A 25 21.04 8.37 2.25
C SER A 25 21.47 9.58 3.08
N ALA A 26 22.43 10.36 2.58
CA ALA A 26 22.87 11.60 3.22
C ALA A 26 21.77 12.67 3.23
N VAL A 27 21.04 12.83 2.11
CA VAL A 27 19.89 13.75 2.04
C VAL A 27 18.76 13.30 2.94
N ALA A 28 18.42 12.01 2.96
CA ALA A 28 17.40 11.45 3.84
C ALA A 28 17.77 11.62 5.32
N TRP A 29 19.04 11.44 5.65
CA TRP A 29 19.57 11.73 6.99
C TRP A 29 19.41 13.19 7.37
N ALA A 30 19.77 14.13 6.49
CA ALA A 30 19.69 15.56 6.76
C ALA A 30 18.24 16.05 6.89
N ARG A 31 17.32 15.46 6.12
CA ARG A 31 15.88 15.83 6.13
C ARG A 31 15.09 15.19 7.26
N TYR A 32 15.61 14.15 7.87
CA TYR A 32 14.90 13.44 8.94
C TYR A 32 14.54 14.40 10.10
N GLY A 33 13.27 14.34 10.53
CA GLY A 33 12.73 15.23 11.57
C GLY A 33 12.46 16.66 11.11
N HIS A 34 12.60 16.95 9.80
CA HIS A 34 12.25 18.23 9.18
C HIS A 34 11.32 17.99 7.98
N PRO A 35 10.12 17.45 8.22
CA PRO A 35 9.13 17.31 7.15
C PRO A 35 8.80 18.71 6.62
N ARG A 36 8.36 18.79 5.38
CA ARG A 36 7.93 20.03 4.76
C ARG A 36 6.42 20.18 4.93
N PRO A 37 5.92 20.74 6.04
CA PRO A 37 4.49 20.82 6.30
C PRO A 37 3.75 21.63 5.23
N ASP A 38 4.39 22.68 4.71
CA ASP A 38 3.78 23.60 3.75
C ASP A 38 3.60 23.03 2.34
N CYS A 39 4.20 21.87 2.05
CA CYS A 39 4.12 21.21 0.74
C CYS A 39 2.99 20.20 0.63
N HIS A 40 2.34 19.84 1.74
CA HIS A 40 1.34 18.78 1.77
C HIS A 40 0.01 19.30 2.33
N PRO A 41 -1.13 18.89 1.76
CA PRO A 41 -2.44 19.26 2.29
C PRO A 41 -2.57 18.84 3.75
N HIS A 42 -3.21 19.69 4.55
CA HIS A 42 -3.62 19.35 5.91
C HIS A 42 -4.58 18.16 5.88
N ASN A 43 -4.40 17.20 6.81
CA ASN A 43 -5.28 16.04 6.92
C ASN A 43 -5.59 15.79 8.40
N GLU A 44 -6.74 16.28 8.84
CA GLU A 44 -7.21 16.20 10.23
C GLU A 44 -7.30 14.75 10.73
N LEU A 45 -7.62 13.81 9.82
CA LEU A 45 -7.72 12.41 10.19
C LEU A 45 -6.37 11.84 10.60
N LEU A 46 -5.29 12.17 9.88
CA LEU A 46 -3.95 11.73 10.23
C LEU A 46 -3.38 12.46 11.43
N ASP A 47 -3.77 13.75 11.61
CA ASP A 47 -3.32 14.57 12.73
C ASP A 47 -3.85 14.08 14.09
N ARG A 48 -4.99 13.37 14.10
CA ARG A 48 -5.49 12.69 15.31
C ARG A 48 -4.53 11.61 15.82
N PHE A 49 -3.73 11.02 14.96
CA PHE A 49 -2.86 9.90 15.30
C PHE A 49 -1.39 10.29 15.39
N ILE A 50 -0.91 11.11 14.45
CA ILE A 50 0.47 11.61 14.40
C ILE A 50 0.41 13.07 13.92
N PRO A 51 0.22 14.03 14.83
CA PRO A 51 0.16 15.47 14.50
C PRO A 51 1.52 16.01 14.04
N ASP A 52 2.60 15.62 14.74
CA ASP A 52 3.97 16.11 14.51
C ASP A 52 4.88 14.98 14.00
N PRO A 53 4.81 14.61 12.71
CA PRO A 53 5.58 13.51 12.16
C PRO A 53 7.06 13.90 12.00
N GLU A 54 7.97 12.95 12.24
CA GLU A 54 9.40 13.06 11.90
C GLU A 54 9.66 12.67 10.44
N VAL A 55 8.79 11.83 9.88
CA VAL A 55 8.73 11.45 8.47
C VAL A 55 7.31 11.69 7.98
N ASP A 56 7.20 12.38 6.86
CA ASP A 56 5.93 12.64 6.17
C ASP A 56 6.14 12.53 4.66
N GLU A 57 5.77 11.40 4.10
CA GLU A 57 5.92 11.07 2.68
C GLU A 57 4.54 11.08 2.01
N TYR A 58 4.35 12.02 1.10
CA TYR A 58 3.10 12.25 0.40
C TYR A 58 3.24 12.01 -1.10
N HIS A 59 2.30 11.26 -1.67
CA HIS A 59 2.23 11.04 -3.11
C HIS A 59 0.78 11.12 -3.57
N GLN A 60 0.58 11.76 -4.72
CA GLN A 60 -0.74 11.86 -5.36
C GLN A 60 -0.63 11.75 -6.86
N PHE A 61 -1.71 11.30 -7.51
CA PHE A 61 -1.85 11.34 -8.96
C PHE A 61 -3.33 11.21 -9.36
N GLU A 62 -3.64 11.67 -10.57
CA GLU A 62 -4.99 11.57 -11.11
C GLU A 62 -5.20 10.23 -11.84
N VAL A 63 -6.40 9.68 -11.66
CA VAL A 63 -6.84 8.41 -12.21
C VAL A 63 -8.16 8.64 -12.98
N GLY A 64 -8.24 8.15 -14.20
CA GLY A 64 -9.45 8.13 -15.01
C GLY A 64 -10.41 7.01 -14.61
N ALA A 65 -10.79 6.99 -13.32
CA ALA A 65 -11.73 6.06 -12.75
C ALA A 65 -12.44 6.68 -11.53
N PRO A 66 -13.68 6.26 -11.21
CA PRO A 66 -14.36 6.63 -9.97
C PRO A 66 -13.54 6.32 -8.71
N ALA A 67 -13.71 7.13 -7.67
CA ALA A 67 -12.96 7.00 -6.41
C ALA A 67 -13.11 5.62 -5.77
N ALA A 68 -14.31 5.07 -5.72
CA ALA A 68 -14.57 3.73 -5.16
C ALA A 68 -13.77 2.63 -5.89
N ILE A 69 -13.71 2.67 -7.23
CA ILE A 69 -12.91 1.72 -8.02
C ILE A 69 -11.42 1.90 -7.72
N THR A 70 -10.95 3.15 -7.69
CA THR A 70 -9.54 3.45 -7.42
C THR A 70 -9.11 2.96 -6.04
N LEU A 71 -9.90 3.21 -5.00
CA LEU A 71 -9.61 2.75 -3.66
C LEU A 71 -9.66 1.22 -3.54
N ALA A 72 -10.66 0.57 -4.14
CA ALA A 72 -10.76 -0.89 -4.15
C ALA A 72 -9.56 -1.55 -4.83
N VAL A 73 -9.10 -0.98 -5.95
CA VAL A 73 -7.88 -1.44 -6.64
C VAL A 73 -6.64 -1.25 -5.75
N ALA A 74 -6.49 -0.11 -5.10
CA ALA A 74 -5.35 0.16 -4.23
C ALA A 74 -5.29 -0.79 -3.03
N LYS A 75 -6.44 -1.05 -2.39
CA LYS A 75 -6.54 -2.04 -1.28
C LYS A 75 -6.18 -3.46 -1.73
N GLY A 76 -6.64 -3.86 -2.92
CA GLY A 76 -6.45 -5.21 -3.47
C GLY A 76 -5.20 -5.40 -4.32
N MET A 77 -4.33 -4.41 -4.44
CA MET A 77 -3.15 -4.47 -5.31
C MET A 77 -2.12 -5.48 -4.80
N ASP A 78 -1.70 -6.39 -5.68
CA ASP A 78 -0.56 -7.28 -5.43
C ASP A 78 0.75 -6.58 -5.81
N LEU A 79 1.49 -6.12 -4.82
CA LEU A 79 2.81 -5.51 -5.03
C LEU A 79 3.82 -6.50 -5.63
N GLN A 80 3.64 -7.79 -5.38
CA GLN A 80 4.53 -8.83 -5.89
C GLN A 80 4.29 -9.15 -7.37
N ALA A 81 3.25 -8.60 -7.98
CA ALA A 81 3.06 -8.69 -9.44
C ALA A 81 4.19 -7.98 -10.22
N SER A 82 4.86 -6.99 -9.62
CA SER A 82 6.01 -6.30 -10.22
C SER A 82 7.32 -7.09 -10.00
N PRO A 83 8.05 -7.48 -11.07
CA PRO A 83 9.34 -8.16 -10.93
C PRO A 83 10.40 -7.30 -10.25
N VAL A 84 10.33 -5.98 -10.42
CA VAL A 84 11.26 -5.04 -9.78
C VAL A 84 11.00 -4.97 -8.28
N ILE A 85 9.75 -4.87 -7.86
CA ILE A 85 9.37 -4.87 -6.44
C ILE A 85 9.76 -6.21 -5.81
N LYS A 86 9.52 -7.34 -6.48
CA LYS A 86 10.02 -8.65 -6.04
C LYS A 86 11.53 -8.66 -5.84
N GLY A 87 12.27 -8.07 -6.77
CA GLY A 87 13.73 -7.94 -6.67
C GLY A 87 14.18 -7.14 -5.44
N ILE A 88 13.49 -6.05 -5.12
CA ILE A 88 13.78 -5.23 -3.94
C ILE A 88 13.54 -6.03 -2.65
N PHE A 89 12.40 -6.74 -2.55
CA PHE A 89 12.11 -7.59 -1.40
C PHE A 89 13.10 -8.74 -1.27
N TRP A 90 13.49 -9.35 -2.39
CA TRP A 90 14.50 -10.41 -2.42
C TRP A 90 15.86 -9.90 -1.94
N LEU A 91 16.31 -8.74 -2.46
CA LEU A 91 17.57 -8.11 -2.04
C LEU A 91 17.58 -7.79 -0.54
N ARG A 92 16.46 -7.33 0.01
CA ARG A 92 16.29 -7.08 1.45
C ARG A 92 16.35 -8.38 2.27
N ALA A 93 15.90 -9.51 1.70
CA ALA A 93 15.91 -10.81 2.36
C ALA A 93 17.29 -11.50 2.34
N VAL A 94 18.21 -11.08 1.46
CA VAL A 94 19.53 -11.71 1.31
C VAL A 94 20.28 -11.87 2.62
N PRO A 95 20.38 -10.87 3.52
CA PRO A 95 21.08 -11.04 4.80
C PRO A 95 20.46 -12.12 5.70
N ALA A 96 19.13 -12.27 5.67
CA ALA A 96 18.42 -13.33 6.41
C ALA A 96 18.63 -14.70 5.78
N LEU A 97 18.59 -14.77 4.45
CA LEU A 97 18.87 -16.00 3.69
C LEU A 97 20.30 -16.51 3.92
N LEU A 98 21.28 -15.61 3.98
CA LEU A 98 22.68 -15.96 4.28
C LEU A 98 22.86 -16.52 5.71
N ARG A 99 21.92 -16.23 6.62
CA ARG A 99 21.88 -16.81 7.97
C ARG A 99 21.06 -18.09 8.06
N GLY A 100 20.53 -18.59 6.92
CA GLY A 100 19.71 -19.82 6.88
C GLY A 100 18.25 -19.60 7.29
N GLU A 101 17.78 -18.38 7.39
CA GLU A 101 16.39 -18.09 7.69
C GLU A 101 15.51 -18.34 6.45
N PRO A 102 14.38 -19.07 6.57
CA PRO A 102 13.53 -19.36 5.42
C PRO A 102 12.87 -18.10 4.89
N PHE A 103 12.96 -17.88 3.58
CA PHE A 103 12.18 -16.85 2.90
C PHE A 103 10.70 -17.26 2.90
N ARG A 104 9.89 -16.64 3.74
CA ARG A 104 8.43 -16.84 3.71
C ARG A 104 7.86 -16.17 2.47
N ARG A 105 7.54 -16.96 1.48
CA ARG A 105 6.68 -16.53 0.38
C ARG A 105 5.29 -16.26 0.96
N GLN A 106 4.91 -14.99 0.97
CA GLN A 106 3.51 -14.63 1.17
C GLN A 106 2.77 -14.93 -0.14
N GLY A 107 1.59 -15.56 -0.04
CA GLY A 107 0.76 -15.81 -1.21
C GLY A 107 0.24 -14.50 -1.83
N PRO A 108 -0.43 -14.55 -3.00
CA PRO A 108 -1.01 -13.37 -3.63
C PRO A 108 -2.17 -12.86 -2.78
N ARG A 109 -1.88 -11.89 -1.94
CA ARG A 109 -2.85 -11.15 -1.11
C ARG A 109 -2.82 -9.69 -1.53
N GLY A 110 -3.95 -9.02 -1.37
CA GLY A 110 -4.01 -7.58 -1.61
C GLY A 110 -3.16 -6.80 -0.61
N LEU A 111 -2.70 -5.62 -1.00
CA LEU A 111 -1.85 -4.75 -0.17
C LEU A 111 -2.39 -4.56 1.24
N LEU A 112 -3.69 -4.29 1.38
CA LEU A 112 -4.31 -4.09 2.68
C LEU A 112 -4.27 -5.38 3.52
N GLU A 113 -4.65 -6.51 2.92
CA GLU A 113 -4.66 -7.81 3.61
C GLU A 113 -3.26 -8.22 4.05
N GLU A 114 -2.25 -8.05 3.19
CA GLU A 114 -0.84 -8.30 3.55
C GLU A 114 -0.39 -7.42 4.70
N THR A 115 -0.76 -6.14 4.68
CA THR A 115 -0.39 -5.18 5.73
C THR A 115 -1.03 -5.56 7.07
N LEU A 116 -2.31 -5.91 7.08
CA LEU A 116 -2.99 -6.37 8.31
C LEU A 116 -2.39 -7.69 8.82
N ALA A 117 -2.05 -8.62 7.93
CA ALA A 117 -1.39 -9.87 8.29
C ALA A 117 0.03 -9.66 8.85
N LEU A 118 0.71 -8.56 8.51
CA LEU A 118 2.00 -8.18 9.08
C LEU A 118 1.88 -7.62 10.51
N GLY A 119 0.69 -7.19 10.95
CA GLY A 119 0.47 -6.62 12.28
C GLY A 119 0.19 -5.13 12.28
N PHE A 120 -0.37 -4.60 11.20
CA PHE A 120 -0.99 -3.28 11.22
C PHE A 120 -2.45 -3.39 11.67
N GLY A 121 -2.95 -2.34 12.32
CA GLY A 121 -4.37 -2.19 12.67
C GLY A 121 -5.03 -1.13 11.80
N VAL A 122 -6.34 -1.27 11.56
CA VAL A 122 -7.14 -0.21 10.95
C VAL A 122 -7.39 0.87 12.00
N LEU A 123 -6.94 2.08 11.75
CA LEU A 123 -7.12 3.23 12.64
C LEU A 123 -8.38 4.05 12.28
N ALA A 124 -8.67 4.17 11.00
CA ALA A 124 -9.88 4.84 10.52
C ALA A 124 -10.23 4.35 9.11
N GLU A 125 -11.51 4.36 8.80
CA GLU A 125 -12.00 4.08 7.46
C GLU A 125 -13.19 4.98 7.14
N ILE A 126 -13.11 5.63 5.99
CA ILE A 126 -14.22 6.33 5.35
C ILE A 126 -14.58 5.50 4.11
N PRO A 127 -15.75 4.84 4.09
CA PRO A 127 -16.12 3.96 2.99
C PRO A 127 -15.95 4.62 1.63
N ASP A 128 -15.36 3.89 0.68
CA ASP A 128 -15.09 4.31 -0.70
C ASP A 128 -14.22 5.57 -0.87
N ARG A 129 -13.65 6.08 0.23
CA ARG A 129 -12.85 7.33 0.23
C ARG A 129 -11.45 7.17 0.77
N GLU A 130 -11.31 6.64 1.98
CA GLU A 130 -10.02 6.61 2.66
C GLU A 130 -9.95 5.47 3.67
N ILE A 131 -8.79 4.84 3.79
CA ILE A 131 -8.44 3.95 4.88
C ILE A 131 -7.08 4.34 5.45
N VAL A 132 -7.00 4.40 6.78
CA VAL A 132 -5.77 4.65 7.54
C VAL A 132 -5.43 3.40 8.33
N VAL A 133 -4.22 2.91 8.16
CA VAL A 133 -3.70 1.79 8.93
C VAL A 133 -2.42 2.20 9.66
N GLY A 134 -2.21 1.63 10.84
CA GLY A 134 -1.06 1.98 11.65
C GLY A 134 -0.57 0.84 12.53
N THR A 135 0.66 0.99 13.01
CA THR A 135 1.35 0.06 13.87
C THR A 135 2.40 0.78 14.69
N TYR A 136 2.82 0.19 15.80
CA TYR A 136 4.08 0.56 16.43
C TYR A 136 5.08 -0.59 16.32
N THR A 137 6.36 -0.27 16.23
CA THR A 137 7.39 -1.27 15.91
C THR A 137 8.79 -0.76 16.26
N GLN A 138 9.76 -1.67 16.15
CA GLN A 138 11.19 -1.39 16.27
C GLN A 138 11.92 -1.86 15.00
N PRO A 139 11.83 -1.13 13.88
CA PRO A 139 12.28 -1.60 12.56
C PRO A 139 13.80 -1.73 12.42
N TRP A 140 14.56 -1.24 13.39
CA TRP A 140 16.03 -1.40 13.48
C TRP A 140 16.47 -2.74 14.08
N HIS A 141 15.54 -3.56 14.57
CA HIS A 141 15.86 -4.90 15.04
C HIS A 141 15.91 -5.89 13.86
N GLN A 142 16.65 -6.98 14.03
CA GLN A 142 16.78 -8.02 12.99
C GLN A 142 15.44 -8.72 12.73
N GLN A 143 14.72 -9.04 13.81
CA GLN A 143 13.36 -9.58 13.74
C GLN A 143 12.38 -8.45 14.04
N VAL A 144 11.83 -7.87 12.98
CA VAL A 144 10.85 -6.79 13.10
C VAL A 144 9.49 -7.38 13.42
N THR A 145 8.91 -6.94 14.53
CA THR A 145 7.52 -7.25 14.89
C THR A 145 6.70 -5.98 14.79
N PHE A 146 5.53 -6.10 14.18
CA PHE A 146 4.55 -5.03 14.08
C PHE A 146 3.42 -5.30 15.06
N HIS A 147 2.99 -4.27 15.77
CA HIS A 147 1.98 -4.39 16.82
C HIS A 147 0.79 -3.49 16.51
N PRO A 148 -0.39 -4.06 16.23
CA PRO A 148 -1.60 -3.26 16.03
C PRO A 148 -2.11 -2.73 17.38
N LEU A 149 -2.71 -1.56 17.34
CA LEU A 149 -3.45 -0.97 18.46
C LEU A 149 -4.82 -0.48 17.99
N PRO A 150 -5.82 -0.49 18.87
CA PRO A 150 -7.05 0.26 18.65
C PRO A 150 -6.78 1.75 18.43
N PRO A 151 -7.62 2.49 17.69
CA PRO A 151 -7.36 3.87 17.30
C PRO A 151 -7.01 4.80 18.47
N GLU A 152 -7.77 4.74 19.55
CA GLU A 152 -7.55 5.60 20.73
C GLU A 152 -6.24 5.27 21.45
N GLN A 153 -5.92 3.98 21.55
CA GLN A 153 -4.65 3.53 22.13
C GLN A 153 -3.47 3.90 21.24
N PHE A 154 -3.61 3.80 19.91
CA PHE A 154 -2.56 4.22 18.98
C PHE A 154 -2.30 5.71 19.07
N ALA A 155 -3.33 6.55 19.16
CA ALA A 155 -3.18 7.99 19.31
C ALA A 155 -2.42 8.33 20.60
N ALA A 156 -2.76 7.71 21.71
CA ALA A 156 -2.18 7.96 23.03
C ALA A 156 -0.85 7.23 23.28
N PHE A 157 -0.41 6.35 22.39
CA PHE A 157 0.78 5.51 22.61
C PHE A 157 2.06 6.33 22.63
N ASP A 158 2.80 6.26 23.75
CA ASP A 158 4.03 6.98 24.01
C ASP A 158 5.09 6.12 24.76
N GLU A 159 4.86 4.79 24.86
CA GLU A 159 5.82 3.90 25.49
C GLU A 159 7.21 4.04 24.85
N PRO A 160 8.28 4.31 25.64
CA PRO A 160 9.62 4.50 25.09
C PRO A 160 10.15 3.27 24.37
N GLY A 161 10.98 3.50 23.36
CA GLY A 161 11.64 2.40 22.63
C GLY A 161 11.05 2.09 21.27
N TYR A 162 10.03 2.82 20.80
CA TYR A 162 9.30 2.47 19.59
C TYR A 162 9.23 3.62 18.56
N VAL A 163 8.77 3.25 17.37
CA VAL A 163 8.28 4.18 16.35
C VAL A 163 6.83 3.84 16.00
N LYS A 164 5.98 4.85 15.98
CA LYS A 164 4.62 4.78 15.43
C LYS A 164 4.70 5.04 13.94
N ILE A 165 4.07 4.20 13.15
CA ILE A 165 4.01 4.33 11.68
C ILE A 165 2.56 4.18 11.27
N LEU A 166 2.07 5.11 10.47
CA LEU A 166 0.78 4.97 9.79
C LEU A 166 0.93 5.27 8.29
N TYR A 167 0.02 4.73 7.50
CA TYR A 167 -0.17 5.18 6.13
C TYR A 167 -1.64 5.20 5.74
N THR A 168 -1.97 6.01 4.76
CA THR A 168 -3.31 6.09 4.18
C THR A 168 -3.30 5.68 2.71
N LEU A 169 -4.42 5.10 2.30
CA LEU A 169 -4.84 4.99 0.91
C LEU A 169 -6.14 5.77 0.79
N ALA A 170 -6.14 6.82 -0.02
CA ALA A 170 -7.32 7.64 -0.25
C ALA A 170 -7.59 7.82 -1.74
N ALA A 171 -8.86 7.96 -2.08
CA ALA A 171 -9.31 8.30 -3.42
C ALA A 171 -10.34 9.42 -3.33
N GLU A 172 -9.93 10.62 -3.72
CA GLU A 172 -10.77 11.81 -3.72
C GLU A 172 -11.51 11.92 -5.07
N PRO A 173 -12.84 12.04 -5.08
CA PRO A 173 -13.58 12.20 -6.34
C PRO A 173 -13.27 13.57 -6.95
N LEU A 174 -12.89 13.59 -8.23
CA LEU A 174 -12.74 14.79 -9.07
C LEU A 174 -13.88 14.95 -10.07
N GLY A 175 -14.79 13.98 -10.09
CA GLY A 175 -15.93 13.88 -10.99
C GLY A 175 -16.46 12.44 -11.01
N PRO A 176 -17.48 12.15 -11.82
CA PRO A 176 -18.07 10.82 -11.87
C PRO A 176 -17.07 9.73 -12.33
N ASP A 177 -16.17 10.08 -13.28
CA ASP A 177 -15.25 9.13 -13.93
C ASP A 177 -13.78 9.43 -13.61
N ARG A 178 -13.52 10.30 -12.63
CA ARG A 178 -12.16 10.73 -12.28
C ARG A 178 -12.00 10.82 -10.78
N SER A 179 -10.80 10.41 -10.32
CA SER A 179 -10.41 10.54 -8.91
C SER A 179 -8.96 10.96 -8.78
N ARG A 180 -8.60 11.50 -7.62
CA ARG A 180 -7.23 11.68 -7.19
C ARG A 180 -6.91 10.61 -6.19
N PHE A 181 -5.97 9.75 -6.52
CA PHE A 181 -5.41 8.81 -5.55
C PHE A 181 -4.35 9.49 -4.72
N VAL A 182 -4.43 9.30 -3.42
CA VAL A 182 -3.48 9.85 -2.44
C VAL A 182 -2.98 8.72 -1.55
N THR A 183 -1.68 8.69 -1.30
CA THR A 183 -1.07 7.87 -0.25
C THR A 183 -0.09 8.72 0.54
N ARG A 184 -0.21 8.68 1.85
CA ARG A 184 0.67 9.41 2.77
C ARG A 184 1.15 8.48 3.86
N THR A 185 2.42 8.55 4.20
CA THR A 185 2.97 7.81 5.33
C THR A 185 3.54 8.77 6.32
N ARG A 186 3.17 8.63 7.58
CA ARG A 186 3.76 9.36 8.69
C ARG A 186 4.43 8.41 9.66
N ALA A 187 5.54 8.87 10.24
CA ALA A 187 6.19 8.17 11.34
C ALA A 187 6.68 9.17 12.39
N VAL A 188 6.59 8.76 13.65
CA VAL A 188 7.09 9.49 14.80
C VAL A 188 7.62 8.51 15.83
N THR A 189 8.75 8.83 16.43
CA THR A 189 9.34 8.02 17.50
C THR A 189 8.85 8.47 18.86
N THR A 190 8.82 7.55 19.81
CA THR A 190 8.28 7.77 21.16
C THR A 190 9.29 8.39 22.14
N ASP A 191 10.59 8.38 21.79
CA ASP A 191 11.65 8.91 22.64
C ASP A 191 12.91 9.31 21.84
N PRO A 192 13.84 10.12 22.43
CA PRO A 192 15.03 10.57 21.72
C PRO A 192 16.02 9.48 21.32
N GLU A 193 16.07 8.33 22.04
CA GLU A 193 16.94 7.22 21.67
C GLU A 193 16.38 6.48 20.46
N SER A 194 15.08 6.19 20.46
CA SER A 194 14.36 5.63 19.31
C SER A 194 14.50 6.52 18.08
N ARG A 195 14.48 7.86 18.28
CA ARG A 195 14.71 8.82 17.19
C ARG A 195 16.09 8.66 16.55
N ARG A 196 17.14 8.51 17.36
CA ARG A 196 18.51 8.26 16.85
C ARG A 196 18.59 6.93 16.09
N ARG A 197 17.99 5.86 16.63
CA ARG A 197 17.96 4.52 16.00
C ARG A 197 17.15 4.53 14.71
N PHE A 198 15.97 5.11 14.74
CA PHE A 198 15.10 5.17 13.56
C PHE A 198 15.71 6.03 12.44
N ARG A 199 16.35 7.15 12.74
CA ARG A 199 17.09 7.95 11.76
C ARG A 199 18.17 7.15 11.05
N ARG A 200 18.95 6.33 11.81
CA ARG A 200 19.97 5.44 11.24
C ARG A 200 19.39 4.36 10.33
N TYR A 201 18.22 3.86 10.69
CA TYR A 201 17.47 2.89 9.89
C TYR A 201 16.85 3.54 8.65
N TRP A 202 16.16 4.68 8.83
CA TRP A 202 15.40 5.36 7.78
C TRP A 202 16.28 5.87 6.65
N ALA A 203 17.41 6.47 6.94
CA ALA A 203 18.28 7.09 5.95
C ALA A 203 18.63 6.13 4.79
N PRO A 204 19.16 4.92 5.02
CA PRO A 204 19.40 3.97 3.94
C PRO A 204 18.13 3.28 3.43
N MET A 205 17.13 2.98 4.28
CA MET A 205 15.95 2.21 3.87
C MET A 205 14.93 3.01 3.07
N SER A 206 14.89 4.33 3.25
CA SER A 206 13.93 5.23 2.58
C SER A 206 13.98 5.13 1.05
N ALA A 207 15.17 4.97 0.45
CA ALA A 207 15.31 4.83 -1.00
C ALA A 207 14.48 3.67 -1.56
N GLY A 208 14.56 2.50 -0.93
CA GLY A 208 13.80 1.32 -1.34
C GLY A 208 12.30 1.48 -1.12
N ILE A 209 11.91 2.06 0.01
CA ILE A 209 10.50 2.30 0.36
C ILE A 209 9.84 3.26 -0.65
N ILE A 210 10.52 4.36 -0.95
CA ILE A 210 10.04 5.37 -1.90
C ILE A 210 10.01 4.81 -3.33
N LEU A 211 11.04 4.04 -3.72
CA LEU A 211 11.07 3.39 -5.03
C LEU A 211 9.90 2.41 -5.21
N ILE A 212 9.59 1.57 -4.22
CA ILE A 212 8.41 0.69 -4.26
C ILE A 212 7.15 1.51 -4.51
N ARG A 213 7.00 2.65 -3.84
CA ARG A 213 5.86 3.55 -4.07
C ARG A 213 5.78 4.03 -5.51
N TYR A 214 6.85 4.62 -6.03
CA TYR A 214 6.87 5.11 -7.42
C TYR A 214 6.55 4.01 -8.44
N LEU A 215 6.95 2.77 -8.17
CA LEU A 215 6.64 1.63 -9.03
C LEU A 215 5.20 1.14 -8.88
N SER A 216 4.61 1.26 -7.69
CA SER A 216 3.23 0.82 -7.43
C SER A 216 2.17 1.79 -7.94
N LEU A 217 2.44 3.10 -7.93
CA LEU A 217 1.49 4.11 -8.36
C LEU A 217 0.95 3.92 -9.78
N PRO A 218 1.79 3.67 -10.82
CA PRO A 218 1.30 3.39 -12.17
C PRO A 218 0.48 2.10 -12.27
N MET A 219 0.72 1.13 -11.39
CA MET A 219 -0.05 -0.13 -11.35
C MET A 219 -1.49 0.14 -10.90
N VAL A 220 -1.66 0.93 -9.82
CA VAL A 220 -2.99 1.36 -9.36
C VAL A 220 -3.73 2.09 -10.48
N LYS A 221 -3.08 3.06 -11.12
CA LYS A 221 -3.68 3.84 -12.20
C LYS A 221 -4.20 2.95 -13.33
N ARG A 222 -3.32 2.15 -13.91
CA ARG A 222 -3.64 1.28 -15.06
C ARG A 222 -4.77 0.31 -14.74
N GLU A 223 -4.71 -0.32 -13.59
CA GLU A 223 -5.71 -1.31 -13.18
C GLU A 223 -7.07 -0.65 -12.89
N SER A 224 -7.09 0.50 -12.23
CA SER A 224 -8.32 1.26 -11.97
C SER A 224 -8.99 1.70 -13.27
N GLU A 225 -8.22 2.28 -14.20
CA GLU A 225 -8.72 2.70 -15.51
C GLU A 225 -9.18 1.51 -16.36
N ARG A 226 -8.52 0.35 -16.25
CA ARG A 226 -8.95 -0.89 -16.89
C ARG A 226 -10.32 -1.35 -16.36
N ARG A 227 -10.50 -1.40 -15.03
CA ARG A 227 -11.76 -1.80 -14.40
C ARG A 227 -12.88 -0.81 -14.68
N ALA A 228 -12.60 0.47 -14.74
CA ALA A 228 -13.60 1.47 -15.08
C ALA A 228 -14.12 1.32 -16.52
N ARG A 229 -13.25 0.92 -17.47
CA ARG A 229 -13.65 0.65 -18.87
C ARG A 229 -14.36 -0.70 -19.05
N HIS A 230 -14.07 -1.67 -18.18
CA HIS A 230 -14.67 -3.01 -18.24
C HIS A 230 -15.26 -3.35 -16.86
N PRO A 231 -16.40 -2.73 -16.47
CA PRO A 231 -17.06 -3.11 -15.23
C PRO A 231 -17.38 -4.60 -15.30
N ALA A 232 -16.80 -5.38 -14.38
CA ALA A 232 -17.08 -6.81 -14.29
C ALA A 232 -18.57 -7.00 -13.97
N GLY A 233 -19.30 -7.56 -14.93
CA GLY A 233 -20.67 -8.01 -14.72
C GLY A 233 -21.78 -6.98 -15.01
N GLY A 234 -21.85 -6.52 -16.25
CA GLY A 234 -23.17 -6.38 -16.84
C GLY A 234 -23.76 -7.79 -17.02
N GLN A 235 -24.36 -8.33 -16.00
CA GLN A 235 -25.32 -9.40 -16.17
C GLN A 235 -26.40 -8.80 -17.06
N PRO A 236 -26.64 -9.33 -18.30
CA PRO A 236 -27.74 -8.82 -19.10
C PRO A 236 -29.00 -8.93 -18.24
N PRO A 237 -29.92 -7.96 -18.29
CA PRO A 237 -31.19 -8.09 -17.61
C PRO A 237 -31.78 -9.40 -18.11
N THR A 238 -32.03 -10.31 -17.19
CA THR A 238 -32.85 -11.49 -17.48
C THR A 238 -34.16 -10.93 -17.91
N ASP A 239 -34.42 -10.92 -19.22
CA ASP A 239 -35.70 -10.57 -19.80
C ASP A 239 -36.74 -11.49 -19.17
N ALA A 240 -37.38 -10.99 -18.16
CA ALA A 240 -38.67 -11.46 -17.70
C ALA A 240 -39.70 -11.04 -18.75
N ALA A 241 -39.70 -11.74 -19.85
CA ALA A 241 -40.74 -11.61 -20.87
C ALA A 241 -41.07 -13.01 -21.37
N GLY A 242 -42.08 -13.54 -20.78
CA GLY A 242 -42.67 -14.82 -21.15
C GLY A 242 -44.02 -14.96 -20.50
N GLU A 243 -44.83 -13.85 -20.54
CA GLU A 243 -46.28 -13.97 -20.52
C GLU A 243 -46.69 -14.51 -21.86
N GLY A 244 -47.43 -15.55 -21.87
CA GLY A 244 -48.06 -15.92 -23.13
C GLY A 244 -48.77 -17.27 -23.08
N SER A 245 -50.05 -17.17 -22.72
CA SER A 245 -51.16 -17.83 -23.39
C SER A 245 -51.52 -19.25 -22.95
N THR A 246 -52.51 -19.31 -22.13
CA THR A 246 -53.89 -19.87 -22.31
C THR A 246 -54.05 -20.92 -23.40
N THR A 247 -54.58 -21.99 -23.00
CA THR A 247 -55.79 -22.76 -23.48
C THR A 247 -55.58 -24.16 -22.93
N GLY A 248 -56.42 -24.71 -22.12
CA GLY A 248 -57.83 -24.93 -22.30
C GLY A 248 -58.06 -26.43 -22.17
N THR A 249 -59.12 -26.72 -21.41
CA THR A 249 -59.92 -27.97 -21.50
C THR A 249 -59.63 -29.03 -20.43
N SER A 250 -60.35 -28.96 -19.40
CA SER A 250 -61.47 -29.71 -18.80
C SER A 250 -61.38 -31.27 -18.76
N PRO A 251 -62.17 -31.92 -17.94
CA PRO A 251 -61.69 -32.81 -16.86
C PRO A 251 -62.13 -34.27 -17.06
N ALA A 252 -61.53 -35.15 -16.37
CA ALA A 252 -62.10 -36.51 -16.21
C ALA A 252 -61.84 -37.08 -14.79
N ARG A 253 -62.89 -37.56 -14.28
CA ARG A 253 -63.28 -38.06 -12.97
C ARG A 253 -62.50 -39.26 -12.41
N PRO A 254 -62.76 -39.59 -11.16
CA PRO A 254 -61.94 -40.42 -10.30
C PRO A 254 -62.34 -41.91 -10.34
N ARG A 255 -61.43 -42.75 -9.93
CA ARG A 255 -61.76 -44.08 -9.38
C ARG A 255 -60.87 -44.37 -8.18
N GLY A 256 -61.53 -44.51 -7.05
CA GLY A 256 -60.96 -45.17 -5.89
C GLY A 256 -61.20 -46.70 -5.97
N PRO A 257 -61.26 -47.45 -4.88
CA PRO A 257 -60.11 -47.90 -4.12
C PRO A 257 -59.98 -49.43 -4.18
N ARG A 258 -58.82 -49.89 -3.88
CA ARG A 258 -58.72 -51.17 -3.06
C ARG A 258 -57.38 -51.21 -2.36
#